data_f4e7aed1ec5bc5cb5beabbd14b2912b6
#
_entry.id   f4e7aed1ec5bc5cb5beabbd14b2912b6
#
_cell.length_a   1.000
_cell.length_b   1.000
_cell.length_c   1.000
_cell.angle_alpha   90.00
_cell.angle_beta   90.00
_cell.angle_gamma   90.00
#
_symmetry.space_group_name_H-M   'P 1'
#
loop_
_entity.id
_entity.type
_entity.pdbx_description
1 polymer ?
#
loop_
_entity_poly.entity_id
_entity_poly.type
_entity_poly.pdbx_seq_one_letter_code
_entity_poly.pdbx_strand_id
1 'polypeptide(L)'
;MGRACPADTSHLRRRWDGYIQRVLSSGSTIAGYRIERTLGQGQMGTVFLARSPDLPRYESLKVLNKELSDDAAFEARFMREAEVVSQLNHPNIVTVYRRGHDDGHLWIAMEYVHGTDADSALSDGPMAPARALHIIEEISKALDYAHRRHVVHRDVKPANFLLSSEGGPDERVLLADFGVARYRGQNEISVAGSVFATVAYAAPEVLAGRPSDGRADLYSLGCSLYRLLTGQTPFPDGNTAAVIEAHLQQPPPRATDLVPGLPPAIDNVIATAMAKDPSHRYQSGRDLTQAAARALTARPGCRRADFGYSARESASVVGDRRPGVGDAAQACPDRGGSGDRPRGCRGAGCYGPTTGII
;
A
#
# COMPACT_ATOMS: atom_id res chain seq x y z
N MET A 1 64.16 -39.12 21.53
CA MET A 1 63.28 -39.68 20.48
C MET A 1 61.87 -39.78 21.06
N GLY A 2 61.07 -38.77 20.85
CA GLY A 2 59.67 -38.74 21.30
C GLY A 2 58.79 -38.53 20.02
N ARG A 3 58.05 -39.56 19.67
CA ARG A 3 57.11 -39.52 18.54
C ARG A 3 55.82 -38.81 19.01
N ALA A 4 55.50 -37.69 18.40
CA ALA A 4 54.20 -37.04 18.54
C ALA A 4 53.15 -37.89 17.78
N CYS A 5 52.06 -38.25 18.49
CA CYS A 5 50.85 -38.81 17.90
C CYS A 5 50.10 -37.74 17.09
N PRO A 6 49.61 -37.98 15.89
CA PRO A 6 48.76 -37.05 15.20
C PRO A 6 47.37 -37.07 15.87
N ALA A 7 46.89 -35.90 16.31
CA ALA A 7 45.54 -35.73 16.81
C ALA A 7 44.52 -36.06 15.71
N ASP A 8 43.64 -37.00 16.00
CA ASP A 8 42.52 -37.40 15.15
C ASP A 8 41.52 -36.20 15.01
N THR A 9 41.62 -35.53 13.89
CA THR A 9 40.72 -34.41 13.52
C THR A 9 39.41 -34.88 12.88
N SER A 10 39.14 -36.19 12.86
CA SER A 10 37.92 -36.75 12.24
C SER A 10 36.63 -36.36 12.96
N HIS A 11 36.72 -36.05 14.28
CA HIS A 11 35.56 -35.57 15.08
C HIS A 11 35.19 -34.11 14.81
N LEU A 12 36.11 -33.30 14.35
CA LEU A 12 35.84 -31.90 13.99
C LEU A 12 35.17 -31.78 12.62
N ARG A 13 35.49 -32.62 11.66
CA ARG A 13 34.85 -32.62 10.33
C ARG A 13 33.36 -33.00 10.40
N ARG A 14 32.95 -33.95 11.23
CA ARG A 14 31.54 -34.37 11.37
C ARG A 14 30.65 -33.34 12.07
N ARG A 15 31.21 -32.31 12.69
CA ARG A 15 30.47 -31.25 13.36
C ARG A 15 30.14 -30.06 12.43
N TRP A 16 30.80 -29.99 11.25
CA TRP A 16 30.60 -28.93 10.25
C TRP A 16 29.71 -29.36 9.10
N ASP A 17 29.50 -30.65 8.85
CA ASP A 17 28.66 -31.17 7.76
C ASP A 17 27.13 -31.05 8.06
N GLY A 18 26.73 -30.61 9.25
CA GLY A 18 25.33 -30.42 9.67
C GLY A 18 24.80 -29.01 9.50
N TYR A 19 25.60 -28.05 9.04
CA TYR A 19 25.22 -26.61 8.99
C TYR A 19 25.36 -26.01 7.58
N ILE A 20 25.15 -26.78 6.55
CA ILE A 20 24.86 -26.20 5.24
C ILE A 20 23.38 -25.87 5.27
N GLN A 21 23.07 -24.65 5.67
CA GLN A 21 21.75 -24.06 5.49
C GLN A 21 21.39 -24.23 4.02
N ARG A 22 20.42 -25.10 3.74
CA ARG A 22 19.97 -25.36 2.37
C ARG A 22 19.42 -24.07 1.81
N VAL A 23 20.22 -23.35 1.03
CA VAL A 23 19.77 -22.14 0.34
C VAL A 23 18.67 -22.58 -0.62
N LEU A 24 17.43 -22.21 -0.32
CA LEU A 24 16.32 -22.48 -1.20
C LEU A 24 16.54 -21.73 -2.52
N SER A 25 16.57 -22.46 -3.62
CA SER A 25 16.83 -21.94 -4.96
C SER A 25 15.87 -22.56 -5.97
N SER A 26 15.88 -22.07 -7.19
CA SER A 26 15.13 -22.69 -8.29
C SER A 26 15.40 -24.20 -8.37
N GLY A 27 14.34 -24.99 -8.49
CA GLY A 27 14.36 -26.45 -8.46
C GLY A 27 14.30 -27.09 -7.07
N SER A 28 14.50 -26.35 -5.97
CA SER A 28 14.30 -26.84 -4.60
C SER A 28 12.83 -27.14 -4.32
N THR A 29 12.60 -28.01 -3.34
CA THR A 29 11.24 -28.35 -2.88
C THR A 29 11.14 -28.09 -1.38
N ILE A 30 10.06 -27.44 -0.94
CA ILE A 30 9.67 -27.26 0.45
C ILE A 30 8.17 -27.54 0.60
N ALA A 31 7.77 -28.31 1.57
CA ALA A 31 6.37 -28.71 1.81
C ALA A 31 5.65 -29.26 0.55
N GLY A 32 6.39 -29.88 -0.38
CA GLY A 32 5.89 -30.35 -1.67
C GLY A 32 5.82 -29.27 -2.76
N TYR A 33 6.01 -28.00 -2.44
CA TYR A 33 6.08 -26.89 -3.39
C TYR A 33 7.41 -26.88 -4.12
N ARG A 34 7.39 -26.93 -5.45
CA ARG A 34 8.60 -26.80 -6.26
C ARG A 34 8.86 -25.33 -6.58
N ILE A 35 9.98 -24.80 -6.11
CA ILE A 35 10.40 -23.43 -6.35
C ILE A 35 10.83 -23.27 -7.81
N GLU A 36 10.21 -22.30 -8.50
CA GLU A 36 10.57 -21.93 -9.88
C GLU A 36 11.56 -20.76 -9.91
N ARG A 37 11.27 -19.68 -9.14
CA ARG A 37 12.14 -18.52 -9.01
C ARG A 37 11.81 -17.70 -7.76
N THR A 38 12.74 -16.84 -7.36
CA THR A 38 12.50 -15.82 -6.35
C THR A 38 11.63 -14.70 -6.94
N LEU A 39 10.62 -14.26 -6.18
CA LEU A 39 9.81 -13.09 -6.47
C LEU A 39 10.33 -11.86 -5.73
N GLY A 40 10.67 -12.01 -4.45
CA GLY A 40 11.21 -10.95 -3.62
C GLY A 40 11.92 -11.51 -2.39
N GLN A 41 12.82 -10.71 -1.83
CA GLN A 41 13.52 -11.03 -0.58
C GLN A 41 13.35 -9.87 0.38
N GLY A 42 12.89 -10.18 1.59
CA GLY A 42 12.68 -9.23 2.66
C GLY A 42 13.34 -9.65 3.96
N GLN A 43 13.22 -8.83 4.98
CA GLN A 43 13.82 -9.08 6.30
C GLN A 43 13.30 -10.35 6.98
N MET A 44 12.02 -10.66 6.80
CA MET A 44 11.37 -11.80 7.46
C MET A 44 11.50 -13.11 6.69
N GLY A 45 11.99 -13.07 5.45
CA GLY A 45 12.09 -14.25 4.59
C GLY A 45 12.07 -13.91 3.11
N THR A 46 11.94 -14.95 2.31
CA THR A 46 11.94 -14.87 0.85
C THR A 46 10.59 -15.33 0.30
N VAL A 47 10.12 -14.64 -0.71
CA VAL A 47 8.92 -15.02 -1.45
C VAL A 47 9.34 -15.65 -2.78
N PHE A 48 8.80 -16.81 -3.05
CA PHE A 48 9.08 -17.57 -4.26
C PHE A 48 7.85 -17.74 -5.12
N LEU A 49 8.03 -17.78 -6.43
CA LEU A 49 7.06 -18.40 -7.32
C LEU A 49 7.28 -19.91 -7.21
N ALA A 50 6.24 -20.64 -6.85
CA ALA A 50 6.32 -22.08 -6.67
C ALA A 50 5.14 -22.78 -7.37
N ARG A 51 5.38 -24.01 -7.82
CA ARG A 51 4.32 -24.87 -8.34
C ARG A 51 3.64 -25.57 -7.17
N SER A 52 2.31 -25.48 -7.14
CA SER A 52 1.50 -26.17 -6.14
C SER A 52 1.68 -27.70 -6.21
N PRO A 53 1.79 -28.41 -5.07
CA PRO A 53 1.88 -29.86 -5.06
C PRO A 53 0.59 -30.55 -5.49
N ASP A 54 -0.55 -29.94 -5.25
CA ASP A 54 -1.85 -30.57 -5.40
C ASP A 54 -2.61 -30.13 -6.65
N LEU A 55 -2.29 -28.94 -7.18
CA LEU A 55 -3.02 -28.32 -8.29
C LEU A 55 -2.06 -27.85 -9.40
N PRO A 56 -2.47 -27.89 -10.67
CA PRO A 56 -1.65 -27.46 -11.81
C PRO A 56 -1.61 -25.93 -11.93
N ARG A 57 -1.19 -25.24 -10.85
CA ARG A 57 -1.09 -23.77 -10.81
C ARG A 57 0.19 -23.32 -10.11
N TYR A 58 0.51 -22.05 -10.31
CA TYR A 58 1.56 -21.36 -9.55
C TYR A 58 0.95 -20.68 -8.33
N GLU A 59 1.72 -20.64 -7.26
CA GLU A 59 1.40 -19.95 -6.01
C GLU A 59 2.61 -19.15 -5.55
N SER A 60 2.38 -18.07 -4.83
CA SER A 60 3.40 -17.34 -4.10
C SER A 60 3.67 -18.05 -2.80
N LEU A 61 4.90 -18.46 -2.57
CA LEU A 61 5.31 -19.15 -1.36
C LEU A 61 6.28 -18.26 -0.56
N LYS A 62 5.80 -17.69 0.53
CA LYS A 62 6.63 -16.94 1.47
C LYS A 62 7.20 -17.90 2.50
N VAL A 63 8.54 -17.99 2.54
CA VAL A 63 9.29 -18.82 3.47
C VAL A 63 10.02 -17.90 4.43
N LEU A 64 9.78 -18.07 5.72
CA LEU A 64 10.36 -17.23 6.75
C LEU A 64 11.79 -17.64 7.07
N ASN A 65 12.58 -16.68 7.54
CA ASN A 65 13.94 -16.93 8.00
C ASN A 65 13.94 -17.92 9.17
N LYS A 66 15.00 -18.69 9.26
CA LYS A 66 15.13 -19.76 10.25
C LYS A 66 15.09 -19.21 11.68
N GLU A 67 15.71 -18.06 11.92
CA GLU A 67 15.73 -17.41 13.23
C GLU A 67 14.34 -17.10 13.77
N LEU A 68 13.39 -16.74 12.90
CA LEU A 68 11.99 -16.54 13.25
C LEU A 68 11.27 -17.88 13.41
N SER A 69 11.62 -18.87 12.61
CA SER A 69 10.98 -20.18 12.62
C SER A 69 11.39 -21.04 13.82
N ASP A 70 12.55 -20.78 14.41
CA ASP A 70 13.06 -21.48 15.62
C ASP A 70 12.44 -20.92 16.93
N ASP A 71 11.73 -19.77 16.88
CA ASP A 71 11.02 -19.21 18.04
C ASP A 71 9.61 -19.80 18.15
N ALA A 72 9.41 -20.70 19.12
CA ALA A 72 8.11 -21.37 19.32
C ALA A 72 6.96 -20.40 19.66
N ALA A 73 7.24 -19.27 20.32
CA ALA A 73 6.23 -18.26 20.61
C ALA A 73 5.86 -17.47 19.34
N PHE A 74 6.81 -17.26 18.46
CA PHE A 74 6.57 -16.69 17.13
C PHE A 74 5.79 -17.67 16.24
N GLU A 75 6.18 -18.94 16.17
CA GLU A 75 5.48 -19.98 15.41
C GLU A 75 4.00 -20.07 15.81
N ALA A 76 3.72 -20.18 17.12
CA ALA A 76 2.33 -20.29 17.62
C ALA A 76 1.47 -19.06 17.23
N ARG A 77 2.07 -17.86 17.18
CA ARG A 77 1.38 -16.65 16.72
C ARG A 77 1.18 -16.64 15.22
N PHE A 78 2.25 -16.91 14.46
CA PHE A 78 2.20 -16.99 13.00
C PHE A 78 1.08 -17.93 12.55
N MET A 79 1.03 -19.13 13.11
CA MET A 79 0.01 -20.12 12.76
C MET A 79 -1.41 -19.64 13.07
N ARG A 80 -1.60 -18.93 14.21
CA ARG A 80 -2.90 -18.37 14.60
C ARG A 80 -3.30 -17.19 13.72
N GLU A 81 -2.39 -16.26 13.47
CA GLU A 81 -2.68 -15.08 12.62
C GLU A 81 -2.94 -15.50 11.17
N ALA A 82 -2.16 -16.44 10.64
CA ALA A 82 -2.40 -17.01 9.31
C ALA A 82 -3.75 -17.76 9.23
N GLU A 83 -4.21 -18.40 10.33
CA GLU A 83 -5.57 -18.96 10.41
C GLU A 83 -6.64 -17.91 10.20
N VAL A 84 -6.55 -16.80 10.93
CA VAL A 84 -7.51 -15.69 10.84
C VAL A 84 -7.52 -15.08 9.44
N VAL A 85 -6.32 -14.85 8.87
CA VAL A 85 -6.19 -14.25 7.53
C VAL A 85 -6.72 -15.20 6.45
N SER A 86 -6.55 -16.51 6.60
CA SER A 86 -7.06 -17.49 5.62
C SER A 86 -8.59 -17.53 5.52
N GLN A 87 -9.31 -16.97 6.50
CA GLN A 87 -10.77 -16.84 6.48
C GLN A 87 -11.25 -15.56 5.76
N LEU A 88 -10.34 -14.65 5.40
CA LEU A 88 -10.68 -13.46 4.65
C LEU A 88 -10.86 -13.83 3.16
N ASN A 89 -12.08 -13.66 2.67
CA ASN A 89 -12.41 -13.86 1.26
C ASN A 89 -13.00 -12.57 0.69
N HIS A 90 -12.17 -11.86 -0.10
CA HIS A 90 -12.54 -10.57 -0.69
C HIS A 90 -11.77 -10.37 -2.00
N PRO A 91 -12.36 -9.81 -3.06
CA PRO A 91 -11.71 -9.63 -4.37
C PRO A 91 -10.43 -8.78 -4.32
N ASN A 92 -10.29 -7.93 -3.30
CA ASN A 92 -9.13 -7.06 -3.11
C ASN A 92 -8.20 -7.53 -1.98
N ILE A 93 -8.28 -8.80 -1.57
CA ILE A 93 -7.36 -9.41 -0.60
C ILE A 93 -6.71 -10.63 -1.25
N VAL A 94 -5.39 -10.72 -1.17
CA VAL A 94 -4.65 -11.90 -1.64
C VAL A 94 -5.10 -13.12 -0.84
N THR A 95 -5.55 -14.16 -1.53
CA THR A 95 -6.05 -15.38 -0.90
C THR A 95 -4.90 -16.20 -0.32
N VAL A 96 -5.00 -16.56 0.96
CA VAL A 96 -4.10 -17.52 1.61
C VAL A 96 -4.65 -18.93 1.41
N TYR A 97 -3.85 -19.82 0.81
CA TYR A 97 -4.26 -21.19 0.53
C TYR A 97 -3.83 -22.17 1.61
N ARG A 98 -2.57 -22.10 2.03
CA ARG A 98 -1.98 -23.07 2.97
C ARG A 98 -0.88 -22.39 3.79
N ARG A 99 -0.59 -22.98 4.93
CA ARG A 99 0.52 -22.61 5.80
C ARG A 99 1.10 -23.84 6.47
N GLY A 100 2.30 -23.75 6.96
CA GLY A 100 2.90 -24.84 7.70
C GLY A 100 4.32 -24.57 8.17
N HIS A 101 4.92 -25.62 8.68
CA HIS A 101 6.31 -25.69 9.08
C HIS A 101 6.93 -26.90 8.37
N ASP A 102 8.05 -26.70 7.68
CA ASP A 102 8.77 -27.76 6.97
C ASP A 102 10.27 -27.43 6.90
N ASP A 103 11.12 -28.42 7.12
CA ASP A 103 12.60 -28.32 7.12
C ASP A 103 13.12 -27.14 7.99
N GLY A 104 12.49 -26.89 9.15
CA GLY A 104 12.84 -25.81 10.07
C GLY A 104 12.43 -24.41 9.58
N HIS A 105 11.53 -24.30 8.61
CA HIS A 105 11.03 -23.05 8.11
C HIS A 105 9.50 -22.97 8.20
N LEU A 106 9.01 -21.85 8.73
CA LEU A 106 7.62 -21.47 8.61
C LEU A 106 7.36 -20.95 7.18
N TRP A 107 6.25 -21.36 6.61
CA TRP A 107 5.88 -20.93 5.26
C TRP A 107 4.37 -20.65 5.14
N ILE A 108 4.03 -19.82 4.17
CA ILE A 108 2.65 -19.53 3.78
C ILE A 108 2.54 -19.50 2.26
N ALA A 109 1.58 -20.23 1.71
CA ALA A 109 1.27 -20.27 0.29
C ALA A 109 0.01 -19.43 0.02
N MET A 110 0.08 -18.58 -0.98
CA MET A 110 -0.95 -17.61 -1.30
C MET A 110 -1.13 -17.43 -2.81
N GLU A 111 -2.17 -16.74 -3.20
CA GLU A 111 -2.45 -16.37 -4.59
C GLU A 111 -1.22 -15.70 -5.22
N TYR A 112 -0.79 -16.22 -6.37
CA TYR A 112 0.20 -15.53 -7.19
C TYR A 112 -0.49 -14.50 -8.07
N VAL A 113 -0.15 -13.25 -7.86
CA VAL A 113 -0.63 -12.13 -8.67
C VAL A 113 0.42 -11.81 -9.73
N HIS A 114 0.06 -12.03 -10.99
CA HIS A 114 0.94 -11.67 -12.10
C HIS A 114 0.84 -10.16 -12.35
N GLY A 115 1.93 -9.44 -12.11
CA GLY A 115 1.95 -7.98 -12.25
C GLY A 115 3.09 -7.36 -11.47
N THR A 116 2.82 -6.22 -10.84
CA THR A 116 3.76 -5.45 -10.03
C THR A 116 3.12 -5.03 -8.70
N ASP A 117 3.84 -4.36 -7.84
CA ASP A 117 3.29 -3.64 -6.69
C ASP A 117 3.25 -2.13 -6.94
N ALA A 118 2.47 -1.41 -6.14
CA ALA A 118 2.28 0.03 -6.33
C ALA A 118 3.51 0.87 -5.99
N ASP A 119 4.46 0.36 -5.17
CA ASP A 119 5.71 1.08 -4.90
C ASP A 119 6.69 0.94 -6.09
N SER A 120 6.79 -0.25 -6.65
CA SER A 120 7.57 -0.51 -7.88
C SER A 120 7.01 0.27 -9.08
N ALA A 121 5.69 0.42 -9.16
CA ALA A 121 5.03 1.22 -10.21
C ALA A 121 5.30 2.73 -10.10
N LEU A 122 5.94 3.20 -9.02
CA LEU A 122 6.41 4.59 -8.85
C LEU A 122 7.81 4.81 -9.41
N SER A 123 8.49 3.81 -9.99
CA SER A 123 9.82 3.95 -10.59
C SER A 123 9.88 5.03 -11.66
N ASP A 124 8.78 5.24 -12.39
CA ASP A 124 8.65 6.24 -13.44
C ASP A 124 8.14 7.61 -12.93
N GLY A 125 7.98 7.75 -11.61
CA GLY A 125 7.53 8.98 -10.95
C GLY A 125 6.15 8.86 -10.29
N PRO A 126 5.54 10.00 -9.89
CA PRO A 126 4.23 10.05 -9.27
C PRO A 126 3.14 9.47 -10.17
N MET A 127 2.15 8.82 -9.56
CA MET A 127 1.01 8.29 -10.31
C MET A 127 0.02 9.40 -10.71
N ALA A 128 -0.65 9.20 -11.85
CA ALA A 128 -1.80 10.02 -12.22
C ALA A 128 -2.85 9.96 -11.09
N PRO A 129 -3.44 11.11 -10.68
CA PRO A 129 -4.35 11.18 -9.54
C PRO A 129 -5.53 10.21 -9.62
N ALA A 130 -6.07 9.98 -10.83
CA ALA A 130 -7.17 9.02 -11.03
C ALA A 130 -6.74 7.57 -10.73
N ARG A 131 -5.52 7.16 -11.12
CA ARG A 131 -5.00 5.81 -10.82
C ARG A 131 -4.69 5.67 -9.34
N ALA A 132 -4.05 6.67 -8.73
CA ALA A 132 -3.80 6.69 -7.29
C ALA A 132 -5.10 6.55 -6.48
N LEU A 133 -6.14 7.30 -6.86
CA LEU A 133 -7.46 7.21 -6.25
C LEU A 133 -8.08 5.82 -6.39
N HIS A 134 -8.02 5.23 -7.59
CA HIS A 134 -8.52 3.88 -7.83
C HIS A 134 -7.84 2.85 -6.93
N ILE A 135 -6.51 2.87 -6.84
CA ILE A 135 -5.75 1.96 -5.98
C ILE A 135 -6.18 2.12 -4.51
N ILE A 136 -6.23 3.35 -4.01
CA ILE A 136 -6.63 3.63 -2.62
C ILE A 136 -8.08 3.20 -2.36
N GLU A 137 -8.98 3.34 -3.34
CA GLU A 137 -10.38 2.90 -3.23
C GLU A 137 -10.47 1.38 -3.09
N GLU A 138 -9.78 0.61 -3.94
CA GLU A 138 -9.80 -0.85 -3.89
C GLU A 138 -9.17 -1.37 -2.58
N ILE A 139 -8.06 -0.80 -2.13
CA ILE A 139 -7.44 -1.13 -0.84
C ILE A 139 -8.36 -0.78 0.34
N SER A 140 -9.07 0.35 0.27
CA SER A 140 -10.05 0.73 1.30
C SER A 140 -11.17 -0.30 1.47
N LYS A 141 -11.67 -0.88 0.36
CA LYS A 141 -12.69 -1.94 0.40
C LYS A 141 -12.16 -3.17 1.14
N ALA A 142 -10.90 -3.55 0.90
CA ALA A 142 -10.23 -4.64 1.59
C ALA A 142 -10.08 -4.37 3.09
N LEU A 143 -9.61 -3.18 3.46
CA LEU A 143 -9.43 -2.78 4.86
C LEU A 143 -10.77 -2.73 5.61
N ASP A 144 -11.79 -2.09 5.04
CA ASP A 144 -13.12 -2.02 5.66
C ASP A 144 -13.75 -3.42 5.85
N TYR A 145 -13.48 -4.34 4.91
CA TYR A 145 -13.91 -5.73 5.04
C TYR A 145 -13.20 -6.44 6.20
N ALA A 146 -11.88 -6.29 6.33
CA ALA A 146 -11.07 -6.87 7.38
C ALA A 146 -11.41 -6.29 8.77
N HIS A 147 -11.55 -4.96 8.87
CA HIS A 147 -11.88 -4.26 10.12
C HIS A 147 -13.24 -4.68 10.69
N ARG A 148 -14.26 -4.87 9.83
CA ARG A 148 -15.54 -5.42 10.28
C ARG A 148 -15.46 -6.83 10.86
N ARG A 149 -14.35 -7.54 10.59
CA ARG A 149 -14.03 -8.87 11.16
C ARG A 149 -12.99 -8.79 12.27
N HIS A 150 -12.73 -7.58 12.78
CA HIS A 150 -11.74 -7.32 13.83
C HIS A 150 -10.31 -7.69 13.44
N VAL A 151 -10.00 -7.72 12.15
CA VAL A 151 -8.66 -7.95 11.63
C VAL A 151 -8.06 -6.61 11.20
N VAL A 152 -6.93 -6.25 11.81
CA VAL A 152 -6.13 -5.04 11.50
C VAL A 152 -4.92 -5.47 10.70
N HIS A 153 -4.64 -4.80 9.58
CA HIS A 153 -3.56 -5.18 8.68
C HIS A 153 -2.16 -4.89 9.22
N ARG A 154 -1.96 -3.71 9.83
CA ARG A 154 -0.73 -3.25 10.49
C ARG A 154 0.50 -3.00 9.61
N ASP A 155 0.44 -3.26 8.32
CA ASP A 155 1.53 -3.02 7.37
C ASP A 155 1.02 -2.49 6.03
N VAL A 156 0.09 -1.53 6.09
CA VAL A 156 -0.47 -0.88 4.89
C VAL A 156 0.58 0.04 4.28
N LYS A 157 1.02 -0.28 3.05
CA LYS A 157 2.01 0.48 2.28
C LYS A 157 1.94 0.10 0.80
N PRO A 158 2.42 0.95 -0.14
CA PRO A 158 2.34 0.67 -1.58
C PRO A 158 3.01 -0.65 -2.00
N ALA A 159 4.08 -1.09 -1.35
CA ALA A 159 4.73 -2.36 -1.63
C ALA A 159 3.84 -3.60 -1.35
N ASN A 160 2.77 -3.44 -0.58
CA ASN A 160 1.79 -4.48 -0.29
C ASN A 160 0.50 -4.35 -1.14
N PHE A 161 0.44 -3.39 -2.08
CA PHE A 161 -0.67 -3.21 -3.02
C PHE A 161 -0.31 -3.83 -4.36
N LEU A 162 -0.74 -5.06 -4.60
CA LEU A 162 -0.43 -5.78 -5.83
C LEU A 162 -1.36 -5.35 -6.96
N LEU A 163 -0.77 -5.09 -8.12
CA LEU A 163 -1.43 -4.63 -9.33
C LEU A 163 -1.31 -5.73 -10.38
N SER A 164 -2.45 -6.34 -10.79
CA SER A 164 -2.44 -7.54 -11.67
C SER A 164 -2.20 -7.25 -13.14
N SER A 165 -2.25 -5.98 -13.55
CA SER A 165 -1.96 -5.55 -14.92
C SER A 165 -1.45 -4.12 -14.90
N GLU A 166 -0.70 -3.73 -15.91
CA GLU A 166 -0.09 -2.41 -15.96
C GLU A 166 -1.10 -1.35 -16.45
N GLY A 167 -1.93 -0.83 -15.51
CA GLY A 167 -2.68 0.41 -15.73
C GLY A 167 -3.81 0.35 -16.76
N GLY A 168 -4.50 -0.78 -16.89
CA GLY A 168 -5.68 -0.91 -17.74
C GLY A 168 -7.00 -0.77 -16.95
N PRO A 169 -8.15 -0.70 -17.64
CA PRO A 169 -9.47 -0.67 -17.01
C PRO A 169 -9.80 -1.93 -16.21
N ASP A 170 -9.10 -3.04 -16.49
CA ASP A 170 -9.25 -4.33 -15.84
C ASP A 170 -8.16 -4.59 -14.77
N GLU A 171 -7.42 -3.56 -14.35
CA GLU A 171 -6.39 -3.67 -13.32
C GLU A 171 -7.02 -4.10 -11.98
N ARG A 172 -6.68 -5.31 -11.53
CA ARG A 172 -7.04 -5.76 -10.19
C ARG A 172 -6.03 -5.22 -9.18
N VAL A 173 -6.53 -4.68 -8.09
CA VAL A 173 -5.73 -4.21 -6.96
C VAL A 173 -6.00 -5.10 -5.77
N LEU A 174 -4.95 -5.74 -5.23
CA LEU A 174 -5.07 -6.67 -4.11
C LEU A 174 -4.13 -6.25 -2.97
N LEU A 175 -4.65 -6.32 -1.75
CA LEU A 175 -3.88 -6.13 -0.52
C LEU A 175 -3.23 -7.45 -0.11
N ALA A 176 -1.91 -7.45 -0.03
CA ALA A 176 -1.09 -8.59 0.38
C ALA A 176 -0.50 -8.38 1.77
N ASP A 177 0.06 -9.44 2.34
CA ASP A 177 0.89 -9.40 3.55
C ASP A 177 0.19 -8.79 4.78
N PHE A 178 -1.02 -9.26 5.11
CA PHE A 178 -1.58 -9.03 6.44
C PHE A 178 -0.54 -9.42 7.49
N GLY A 179 -0.28 -8.54 8.45
CA GLY A 179 0.86 -8.58 9.38
C GLY A 179 1.05 -9.85 10.22
N VAL A 180 0.88 -11.01 9.59
CA VAL A 180 0.96 -12.37 10.16
C VAL A 180 2.30 -12.63 10.89
N ALA A 181 3.34 -11.87 10.54
CA ALA A 181 4.68 -12.05 11.10
C ALA A 181 5.11 -10.92 12.06
N ARG A 182 4.23 -9.97 12.43
CA ARG A 182 4.62 -8.83 13.27
C ARG A 182 4.56 -9.17 14.75
N TYR A 183 5.70 -9.05 15.40
CA TYR A 183 5.88 -9.22 16.82
C TYR A 183 5.30 -8.04 17.61
N ARG A 184 4.28 -8.25 18.46
CA ARG A 184 3.93 -7.32 19.52
C ARG A 184 5.03 -7.38 20.57
N GLY A 185 5.99 -6.47 20.55
CA GLY A 185 7.06 -6.43 21.57
C GLY A 185 8.46 -6.19 21.03
N GLN A 186 8.66 -6.09 19.72
CA GLN A 186 9.95 -5.62 19.21
C GLN A 186 10.03 -4.10 19.36
N ASN A 187 10.35 -3.65 20.61
CA ASN A 187 11.05 -2.39 20.84
C ASN A 187 12.55 -2.49 20.43
N GLU A 188 12.95 -3.62 19.86
CA GLU A 188 14.30 -3.78 19.33
C GLU A 188 14.30 -3.38 17.86
N ILE A 189 14.58 -2.11 17.66
CA ILE A 189 15.03 -1.49 16.42
C ILE A 189 16.38 -2.12 16.08
N SER A 190 16.41 -3.32 15.55
CA SER A 190 17.65 -3.94 15.08
C SER A 190 17.51 -4.37 13.63
N VAL A 191 18.29 -3.68 12.81
CA VAL A 191 18.73 -3.79 11.43
C VAL A 191 18.20 -2.67 10.51
N ALA A 192 19.11 -1.77 10.16
CA ALA A 192 18.88 -0.40 9.72
C ALA A 192 18.18 -0.15 8.35
N GLY A 193 17.88 -1.14 7.53
CA GLY A 193 17.35 -0.87 6.19
C GLY A 193 15.84 -1.15 6.01
N SER A 194 15.33 -2.23 6.58
CA SER A 194 13.95 -2.69 6.37
C SER A 194 12.96 -2.19 7.42
N VAL A 195 13.47 -1.80 8.61
CA VAL A 195 12.69 -1.07 9.64
C VAL A 195 12.24 0.27 9.08
N PHE A 196 13.11 0.93 8.31
CA PHE A 196 12.80 2.22 7.68
C PHE A 196 11.57 2.16 6.76
N ALA A 197 11.49 1.15 5.87
CA ALA A 197 10.38 1.00 4.94
C ALA A 197 9.01 0.81 5.60
N THR A 198 8.98 0.27 6.82
CA THR A 198 7.75 0.07 7.59
C THR A 198 7.43 1.29 8.46
N VAL A 199 8.45 1.92 9.07
CA VAL A 199 8.29 3.11 9.90
C VAL A 199 7.73 4.28 9.10
N ALA A 200 8.09 4.41 7.82
CA ALA A 200 7.66 5.49 6.94
C ALA A 200 6.12 5.59 6.74
N TYR A 201 5.36 4.58 7.14
CA TYR A 201 3.90 4.55 7.05
C TYR A 201 3.21 4.30 8.39
N ALA A 202 3.97 4.09 9.47
CA ALA A 202 3.43 3.64 10.74
C ALA A 202 2.68 4.76 11.47
N ALA A 203 1.51 4.43 12.04
CA ALA A 203 0.71 5.37 12.81
C ALA A 203 1.38 5.76 14.14
N PRO A 204 1.18 7.00 14.64
CA PRO A 204 1.78 7.50 15.86
C PRO A 204 1.58 6.60 17.09
N GLU A 205 0.36 6.05 17.28
CA GLU A 205 0.05 5.15 18.39
C GLU A 205 0.79 3.82 18.27
N VAL A 206 1.05 3.33 17.04
CA VAL A 206 1.83 2.12 16.81
C VAL A 206 3.29 2.34 17.15
N LEU A 207 3.87 3.47 16.74
CA LEU A 207 5.24 3.87 17.04
C LEU A 207 5.44 4.12 18.54
N ALA A 208 4.40 4.63 19.22
CA ALA A 208 4.41 4.86 20.67
C ALA A 208 4.12 3.59 21.50
N GLY A 209 3.92 2.42 20.87
CA GLY A 209 3.57 1.17 21.55
C GLY A 209 2.20 1.18 22.25
N ARG A 210 1.31 2.11 21.87
CA ARG A 210 -0.04 2.23 22.41
C ARG A 210 -1.01 1.26 21.72
N PRO A 211 -2.15 0.90 22.37
CA PRO A 211 -3.20 0.13 21.71
C PRO A 211 -3.65 0.81 20.40
N SER A 212 -3.81 0.01 19.35
CA SER A 212 -4.20 0.48 18.02
C SER A 212 -5.33 -0.37 17.46
N ASP A 213 -6.19 0.24 16.65
CA ASP A 213 -7.28 -0.38 15.92
C ASP A 213 -7.16 -0.12 14.40
N GLY A 214 -8.21 -0.39 13.63
CA GLY A 214 -8.23 -0.19 12.17
C GLY A 214 -7.90 1.23 11.71
N ARG A 215 -8.02 2.24 12.59
CA ARG A 215 -7.66 3.64 12.26
C ARG A 215 -6.15 3.83 12.09
N ALA A 216 -5.33 2.90 12.61
CA ALA A 216 -3.90 2.88 12.32
C ALA A 216 -3.65 2.52 10.85
N ASP A 217 -4.41 1.59 10.27
CA ASP A 217 -4.33 1.26 8.84
C ASP A 217 -4.80 2.44 7.97
N LEU A 218 -5.81 3.21 8.41
CA LEU A 218 -6.26 4.41 7.71
C LEU A 218 -5.21 5.53 7.70
N TYR A 219 -4.43 5.68 8.77
CA TYR A 219 -3.27 6.55 8.78
C TYR A 219 -2.23 6.13 7.73
N SER A 220 -1.89 4.85 7.73
CA SER A 220 -0.93 4.27 6.78
C SER A 220 -1.44 4.38 5.34
N LEU A 221 -2.76 4.28 5.12
CA LEU A 221 -3.40 4.50 3.83
C LEU A 221 -3.30 5.98 3.38
N GLY A 222 -3.41 6.92 4.32
CA GLY A 222 -3.16 8.35 4.08
C GLY A 222 -1.71 8.62 3.65
N CYS A 223 -0.73 8.00 4.33
CA CYS A 223 0.68 8.03 3.93
C CYS A 223 0.88 7.45 2.52
N SER A 224 0.18 6.34 2.22
CA SER A 224 0.23 5.68 0.91
C SER A 224 -0.35 6.57 -0.19
N LEU A 225 -1.49 7.22 0.06
CA LEU A 225 -2.08 8.20 -0.89
C LEU A 225 -1.08 9.33 -1.19
N TYR A 226 -0.45 9.90 -0.15
CA TYR A 226 0.60 10.91 -0.32
C TYR A 226 1.73 10.39 -1.20
N ARG A 227 2.25 9.18 -0.91
CA ARG A 227 3.34 8.54 -1.67
C ARG A 227 2.96 8.34 -3.14
N LEU A 228 1.76 7.83 -3.42
CA LEU A 228 1.30 7.59 -4.79
C LEU A 228 1.17 8.90 -5.59
N LEU A 229 0.70 9.97 -4.95
CA LEU A 229 0.51 11.27 -5.61
C LEU A 229 1.81 12.07 -5.80
N THR A 230 2.80 11.89 -4.91
CA THR A 230 4.00 12.74 -4.88
C THR A 230 5.28 12.01 -5.28
N GLY A 231 5.26 10.67 -5.28
CA GLY A 231 6.47 9.87 -5.46
C GLY A 231 7.39 9.85 -4.22
N GLN A 232 7.01 10.50 -3.10
CA GLN A 232 7.82 10.58 -1.87
C GLN A 232 7.02 10.13 -0.65
N THR A 233 7.71 9.58 0.37
CA THR A 233 7.09 9.34 1.68
C THR A 233 6.78 10.67 2.37
N PRO A 234 5.78 10.73 3.28
CA PRO A 234 5.42 11.97 3.95
C PRO A 234 6.56 12.64 4.71
N PHE A 235 7.43 11.84 5.33
CA PHE A 235 8.58 12.31 6.09
C PHE A 235 9.85 11.61 5.60
N PRO A 236 10.43 12.10 4.46
CA PRO A 236 11.65 11.53 3.90
C PRO A 236 12.86 11.96 4.72
N ASP A 237 13.46 11.04 5.46
CA ASP A 237 14.70 11.24 6.21
C ASP A 237 15.52 9.94 6.16
N GLY A 238 16.86 10.06 6.12
CA GLY A 238 17.77 8.92 6.18
C GLY A 238 17.90 8.31 7.58
N ASN A 239 17.36 8.96 8.63
CA ASN A 239 17.45 8.54 10.02
C ASN A 239 16.07 8.04 10.51
N THR A 240 15.97 6.76 10.85
CA THR A 240 14.75 6.14 11.37
C THR A 240 14.18 6.88 12.61
N ALA A 241 15.03 7.37 13.51
CA ALA A 241 14.56 8.09 14.71
C ALA A 241 13.90 9.43 14.33
N ALA A 242 14.46 10.16 13.35
CA ALA A 242 13.86 11.41 12.85
C ALA A 242 12.52 11.15 12.18
N VAL A 243 12.37 10.05 11.41
CA VAL A 243 11.09 9.65 10.81
C VAL A 243 10.06 9.30 11.87
N ILE A 244 10.45 8.55 12.91
CA ILE A 244 9.57 8.25 14.06
C ILE A 244 9.08 9.54 14.72
N GLU A 245 10.00 10.47 15.04
CA GLU A 245 9.65 11.74 15.65
C GLU A 245 8.71 12.57 14.77
N ALA A 246 8.95 12.60 13.47
CA ALA A 246 8.08 13.29 12.51
C ALA A 246 6.65 12.70 12.49
N HIS A 247 6.52 11.37 12.47
CA HIS A 247 5.22 10.72 12.59
C HIS A 247 4.51 11.03 13.91
N LEU A 248 5.25 11.15 15.01
CA LEU A 248 4.69 11.46 16.31
C LEU A 248 4.27 12.94 16.47
N GLN A 249 5.05 13.88 15.91
CA GLN A 249 4.94 15.29 16.27
C GLN A 249 4.71 16.25 15.09
N GLN A 250 5.29 15.99 13.91
CA GLN A 250 5.21 16.94 12.81
C GLN A 250 3.84 16.88 12.11
N PRO A 251 3.29 18.03 11.68
CA PRO A 251 2.07 18.03 10.88
C PRO A 251 2.30 17.30 9.55
N PRO A 252 1.25 16.66 8.99
CA PRO A 252 1.33 16.06 7.67
C PRO A 252 1.76 17.09 6.61
N PRO A 253 2.67 16.72 5.69
CA PRO A 253 3.12 17.62 4.62
C PRO A 253 2.01 17.81 3.58
N ARG A 254 2.10 18.88 2.81
CA ARG A 254 1.16 19.18 1.74
C ARG A 254 1.64 18.52 0.44
N ALA A 255 0.76 17.75 -0.20
CA ALA A 255 1.07 17.14 -1.48
C ALA A 255 1.20 18.18 -2.61
N THR A 256 0.46 19.29 -2.48
CA THR A 256 0.51 20.40 -3.44
C THR A 256 1.85 21.15 -3.47
N ASP A 257 2.66 21.05 -2.42
CA ASP A 257 4.01 21.66 -2.41
C ASP A 257 4.97 20.91 -3.34
N LEU A 258 4.77 19.61 -3.54
CA LEU A 258 5.57 18.78 -4.46
C LEU A 258 4.93 18.66 -5.85
N VAL A 259 3.61 18.66 -5.93
CA VAL A 259 2.85 18.51 -7.18
C VAL A 259 1.82 19.65 -7.29
N PRO A 260 2.21 20.83 -7.78
CA PRO A 260 1.36 22.01 -7.81
C PRO A 260 0.08 21.87 -8.65
N GLY A 261 -0.01 20.84 -9.52
CA GLY A 261 -1.20 20.55 -10.31
C GLY A 261 -2.31 19.85 -9.54
N LEU A 262 -2.08 19.42 -8.30
CA LEU A 262 -3.10 18.81 -7.45
C LEU A 262 -4.06 19.89 -6.90
N PRO A 263 -5.37 19.59 -6.80
CA PRO A 263 -6.32 20.47 -6.13
C PRO A 263 -5.95 20.66 -4.64
N PRO A 264 -5.94 21.91 -4.10
CA PRO A 264 -5.57 22.16 -2.70
C PRO A 264 -6.41 21.40 -1.66
N ALA A 265 -7.61 20.97 -2.03
CA ALA A 265 -8.48 20.18 -1.17
C ALA A 265 -7.90 18.81 -0.79
N ILE A 266 -6.96 18.27 -1.60
CA ILE A 266 -6.32 16.98 -1.30
C ILE A 266 -5.43 17.05 -0.06
N ASP A 267 -4.80 18.22 0.20
CA ASP A 267 -3.97 18.41 1.38
C ASP A 267 -4.79 18.22 2.68
N ASN A 268 -6.04 18.69 2.69
CA ASN A 268 -6.94 18.51 3.84
C ASN A 268 -7.32 17.02 4.02
N VAL A 269 -7.48 16.29 2.93
CA VAL A 269 -7.77 14.84 3.01
C VAL A 269 -6.58 14.10 3.63
N ILE A 270 -5.37 14.38 3.17
CA ILE A 270 -4.13 13.78 3.69
C ILE A 270 -3.94 14.19 5.16
N ALA A 271 -4.13 15.47 5.49
CA ALA A 271 -4.02 15.95 6.85
C ALA A 271 -5.01 15.28 7.81
N THR A 272 -6.25 15.06 7.39
CA THR A 272 -7.26 14.34 8.17
C THR A 272 -6.89 12.86 8.33
N ALA A 273 -6.52 12.18 7.25
CA ALA A 273 -6.11 10.77 7.30
C ALA A 273 -4.90 10.56 8.23
N MET A 274 -3.93 11.48 8.17
CA MET A 274 -2.69 11.45 8.96
C MET A 274 -2.78 12.25 10.28
N ALA A 275 -3.98 12.56 10.78
CA ALA A 275 -4.14 13.19 12.09
C ALA A 275 -3.48 12.32 13.19
N LYS A 276 -2.81 12.99 14.15
CA LYS A 276 -2.06 12.28 15.20
C LYS A 276 -2.99 11.54 16.15
N ASP A 277 -4.12 12.17 16.50
CA ASP A 277 -5.18 11.54 17.28
C ASP A 277 -6.08 10.70 16.34
N PRO A 278 -6.23 9.37 16.60
CA PRO A 278 -7.10 8.50 15.82
C PRO A 278 -8.57 8.96 15.75
N SER A 279 -9.05 9.71 16.76
CA SER A 279 -10.42 10.22 16.78
C SER A 279 -10.68 11.34 15.75
N HIS A 280 -9.63 12.00 15.30
CA HIS A 280 -9.67 13.06 14.29
C HIS A 280 -9.49 12.54 12.86
N ARG A 281 -9.24 11.23 12.69
CA ARG A 281 -9.12 10.59 11.38
C ARG A 281 -10.47 10.21 10.81
N TYR A 282 -10.48 9.84 9.53
CA TYR A 282 -11.60 9.10 8.96
C TYR A 282 -11.84 7.83 9.78
N GLN A 283 -13.11 7.44 9.92
CA GLN A 283 -13.48 6.25 10.70
C GLN A 283 -13.69 5.01 9.82
N SER A 284 -13.66 5.18 8.49
CA SER A 284 -13.66 4.08 7.51
C SER A 284 -12.80 4.43 6.29
N GLY A 285 -12.33 3.42 5.58
CA GLY A 285 -11.66 3.59 4.30
C GLY A 285 -12.55 4.24 3.27
N ARG A 286 -13.86 3.91 3.29
CA ARG A 286 -14.87 4.53 2.43
C ARG A 286 -14.96 6.03 2.62
N ASP A 287 -14.95 6.54 3.86
CA ASP A 287 -15.03 7.99 4.11
C ASP A 287 -13.81 8.72 3.59
N LEU A 288 -12.61 8.12 3.77
CA LEU A 288 -11.36 8.64 3.23
C LEU A 288 -11.42 8.74 1.70
N THR A 289 -11.80 7.66 1.02
CA THR A 289 -11.81 7.63 -0.46
C THR A 289 -12.87 8.52 -1.05
N GLN A 290 -14.04 8.64 -0.43
CA GLN A 290 -15.06 9.60 -0.86
C GLN A 290 -14.59 11.05 -0.70
N ALA A 291 -13.85 11.38 0.37
CA ALA A 291 -13.27 12.70 0.54
C ALA A 291 -12.18 12.96 -0.52
N ALA A 292 -11.30 11.97 -0.79
CA ALA A 292 -10.27 12.07 -1.81
C ALA A 292 -10.87 12.24 -3.22
N ALA A 293 -11.90 11.48 -3.56
CA ALA A 293 -12.59 11.60 -4.85
C ALA A 293 -13.19 13.01 -5.04
N ARG A 294 -13.88 13.54 -4.01
CA ARG A 294 -14.40 14.91 -4.04
C ARG A 294 -13.30 15.96 -4.19
N ALA A 295 -12.18 15.77 -3.48
CA ALA A 295 -11.05 16.69 -3.53
C ALA A 295 -10.39 16.72 -4.91
N LEU A 296 -10.18 15.55 -5.53
CA LEU A 296 -9.51 15.41 -6.83
C LEU A 296 -10.42 15.83 -8.01
N THR A 297 -11.74 15.75 -7.86
CA THR A 297 -12.71 16.17 -8.89
C THR A 297 -13.12 17.63 -8.76
N ALA A 298 -12.82 18.32 -7.65
CA ALA A 298 -13.08 19.72 -7.46
C ALA A 298 -12.31 20.56 -8.50
N ARG A 299 -13.03 21.20 -9.42
CA ARG A 299 -12.43 22.14 -10.39
C ARG A 299 -11.78 23.29 -9.62
N PRO A 300 -10.51 23.65 -9.92
CA PRO A 300 -9.94 24.88 -9.41
C PRO A 300 -10.72 26.05 -10.00
N GLY A 301 -11.47 26.75 -9.16
CA GLY A 301 -12.11 28.01 -9.58
C GLY A 301 -13.63 28.07 -9.51
N CYS A 302 -14.17 28.04 -8.30
CA CYS A 302 -15.31 28.87 -7.93
C CYS A 302 -15.10 29.27 -6.47
N ARG A 303 -14.23 30.25 -6.21
CA ARG A 303 -14.37 31.01 -4.99
C ARG A 303 -15.79 31.59 -5.05
N ARG A 304 -16.70 31.09 -4.22
CA ARG A 304 -17.88 31.85 -3.90
C ARG A 304 -17.35 33.20 -3.41
N ALA A 305 -17.51 34.24 -4.24
CA ALA A 305 -17.39 35.57 -3.76
C ALA A 305 -18.42 35.67 -2.63
N ASP A 306 -17.94 35.77 -1.40
CA ASP A 306 -18.76 36.19 -0.29
C ASP A 306 -19.24 37.60 -0.66
N PHE A 307 -20.42 37.66 -1.26
CA PHE A 307 -21.19 38.92 -1.29
C PHE A 307 -21.53 39.22 0.16
N GLY A 308 -20.65 40.01 0.77
CA GLY A 308 -20.93 40.68 2.02
C GLY A 308 -22.19 41.54 1.84
N TYR A 309 -23.29 41.03 2.32
CA TYR A 309 -24.52 41.78 2.49
C TYR A 309 -24.28 42.74 3.66
N SER A 310 -23.77 43.93 3.32
CA SER A 310 -23.77 45.07 4.22
C SER A 310 -25.23 45.57 4.34
N ALA A 311 -25.86 45.26 5.44
CA ALA A 311 -27.10 45.90 5.84
C ALA A 311 -26.81 47.39 6.03
N ARG A 312 -27.29 48.23 5.15
CA ARG A 312 -27.52 49.68 5.41
C ARG A 312 -28.99 49.92 5.59
N GLU A 313 -29.22 50.60 6.69
CA GLU A 313 -30.48 51.05 7.25
C GLU A 313 -31.36 51.83 6.28
N SER A 314 -32.61 51.70 6.57
CA SER A 314 -33.81 52.38 6.15
C SER A 314 -33.73 53.90 5.86
N ALA A 315 -34.28 54.33 4.74
CA ALA A 315 -35.00 55.55 4.67
C ALA A 315 -36.11 55.46 3.61
N SER A 316 -37.30 55.57 4.04
CA SER A 316 -38.56 55.68 3.30
C SER A 316 -38.64 56.94 2.44
N VAL A 317 -39.02 56.82 1.16
CA VAL A 317 -39.78 57.85 0.44
C VAL A 317 -40.72 57.17 -0.56
N VAL A 318 -41.97 57.47 -0.43
CA VAL A 318 -43.14 57.19 -1.27
C VAL A 318 -43.04 57.91 -2.60
N GLY A 319 -43.36 57.23 -3.71
CA GLY A 319 -43.50 57.92 -5.02
C GLY A 319 -43.96 56.96 -6.13
N ASP A 320 -45.23 57.04 -6.38
CA ASP A 320 -46.07 56.41 -7.38
C ASP A 320 -45.60 56.64 -8.85
N ARG A 321 -45.74 55.64 -9.73
CA ARG A 321 -46.31 55.63 -11.09
C ARG A 321 -45.85 54.43 -11.95
N ARG A 322 -46.85 53.73 -12.48
CA ARG A 322 -46.77 52.70 -13.57
C ARG A 322 -46.82 53.40 -14.94
N PRO A 323 -46.90 52.66 -16.08
CA PRO A 323 -46.16 51.51 -16.58
C PRO A 323 -45.58 51.75 -18.01
N GLY A 324 -44.77 50.82 -18.53
CA GLY A 324 -44.31 50.82 -19.92
C GLY A 324 -43.84 49.46 -20.40
N VAL A 325 -44.57 48.91 -21.35
CA VAL A 325 -44.40 47.66 -22.09
C VAL A 325 -43.23 47.76 -23.07
N GLY A 326 -42.51 46.63 -23.32
CA GLY A 326 -41.57 46.54 -24.43
C GLY A 326 -40.88 45.17 -24.52
N ASP A 327 -41.47 44.34 -25.37
CA ASP A 327 -40.89 43.08 -25.96
C ASP A 327 -39.57 43.34 -26.66
N ALA A 328 -38.67 42.33 -26.62
CA ALA A 328 -37.98 41.83 -27.84
C ALA A 328 -37.12 40.60 -27.52
N ALA A 329 -37.50 39.53 -28.15
CA ALA A 329 -36.73 38.29 -28.38
C ALA A 329 -35.66 38.49 -29.47
N GLN A 330 -34.57 37.77 -29.39
CA GLN A 330 -33.71 37.30 -30.51
C GLN A 330 -32.70 36.30 -29.95
N ALA A 331 -32.81 34.99 -30.19
CA ALA A 331 -32.45 34.19 -31.35
C ALA A 331 -30.94 33.88 -31.45
N CYS A 332 -30.62 32.59 -31.25
CA CYS A 332 -29.33 31.90 -31.62
C CYS A 332 -29.05 32.00 -33.11
N PRO A 333 -27.80 31.76 -33.51
CA PRO A 333 -27.66 30.74 -34.55
C PRO A 333 -26.54 29.72 -34.30
N ASP A 334 -26.88 28.48 -34.66
CA ASP A 334 -26.01 27.36 -35.02
C ASP A 334 -25.01 27.72 -36.13
N ARG A 335 -23.83 27.16 -36.04
CA ARG A 335 -23.05 26.72 -37.20
C ARG A 335 -22.09 25.60 -36.79
N GLY A 336 -22.27 24.52 -37.36
CA GLY A 336 -21.64 23.35 -37.77
C GLY A 336 -20.39 23.56 -38.63
N GLY A 337 -19.50 22.61 -38.60
CA GLY A 337 -18.30 22.52 -39.40
C GLY A 337 -17.56 21.23 -39.13
N SER A 338 -17.72 20.31 -40.02
CA SER A 338 -17.04 19.02 -40.20
C SER A 338 -15.56 19.19 -40.55
N GLY A 339 -14.75 18.17 -40.26
CA GLY A 339 -13.55 17.94 -41.09
C GLY A 339 -12.37 17.27 -40.36
N ASP A 340 -12.15 16.06 -40.78
CA ASP A 340 -10.89 15.37 -41.06
C ASP A 340 -10.07 14.72 -39.95
N ARG A 341 -10.03 13.40 -40.09
CA ARG A 341 -8.99 12.47 -39.62
C ARG A 341 -7.79 12.49 -40.58
N PRO A 342 -6.58 12.23 -40.09
CA PRO A 342 -5.65 11.38 -40.81
C PRO A 342 -5.32 10.07 -40.10
N ARG A 343 -5.20 9.04 -40.91
CA ARG A 343 -4.76 7.68 -40.57
C ARG A 343 -3.24 7.60 -40.39
N GLY A 344 -2.81 6.73 -39.48
CA GLY A 344 -1.73 5.79 -39.76
C GLY A 344 -0.35 6.14 -39.24
N CYS A 345 0.12 5.38 -38.23
CA CYS A 345 1.46 4.80 -38.29
C CYS A 345 1.47 3.54 -37.41
N ARG A 346 1.75 2.41 -38.04
CA ARG A 346 2.10 1.13 -37.41
C ARG A 346 3.56 1.25 -36.95
N GLY A 347 3.87 0.94 -35.70
CA GLY A 347 5.23 0.85 -35.18
C GLY A 347 5.31 -0.36 -34.25
N ALA A 348 6.26 -1.20 -34.56
CA ALA A 348 6.51 -2.55 -34.05
C ALA A 348 6.77 -2.60 -32.54
N GLY A 349 6.28 -3.69 -31.93
CA GLY A 349 6.51 -4.03 -30.54
C GLY A 349 7.96 -4.40 -30.23
N CYS A 350 8.43 -3.95 -29.08
CA CYS A 350 9.55 -4.58 -28.38
C CYS A 350 8.99 -5.16 -27.09
N TYR A 351 8.90 -6.48 -27.04
CA TYR A 351 8.65 -7.20 -25.79
C TYR A 351 9.92 -7.12 -24.92
N GLY A 352 9.90 -6.31 -23.87
CA GLY A 352 10.82 -6.39 -22.75
C GLY A 352 10.36 -7.44 -21.75
N PRO A 353 11.25 -8.06 -20.96
CA PRO A 353 10.87 -9.08 -20.00
C PRO A 353 10.05 -8.49 -18.85
N THR A 354 8.80 -8.95 -18.71
CA THR A 354 7.92 -8.65 -17.58
C THR A 354 8.49 -9.29 -16.31
N THR A 355 8.97 -8.48 -15.39
CA THR A 355 9.34 -8.88 -14.04
C THR A 355 8.06 -9.03 -13.23
N GLY A 356 7.70 -10.26 -12.87
CA GLY A 356 6.62 -10.49 -11.90
C GLY A 356 7.17 -10.23 -10.49
N ILE A 357 6.47 -9.47 -9.70
CA ILE A 357 6.79 -9.13 -8.31
C ILE A 357 5.61 -9.50 -7.42
N ILE A 358 5.94 -9.96 -6.22
CA ILE A 358 5.00 -9.85 -5.10
C ILE A 358 5.51 -9.18 -4.07
#